data_325ba94b5f00dcf9c41de851170e5aab
#
_entry.id   325ba94b5f00dcf9c41de851170e5aab
#
_cell.length_a   1.000
_cell.length_b   1.000
_cell.length_c   1.000
_cell.angle_alpha   90.00
_cell.angle_beta   90.00
_cell.angle_gamma   90.00
#
_symmetry.space_group_name_H-M   'P 1'
#
loop_
_entity.id
_entity.type
_entity.pdbx_description
1 polymer ?
#
loop_
_entity_poly.entity_id
_entity_poly.type
_entity_poly.pdbx_seq_one_letter_code
_entity_poly.pdbx_strand_id
1 'polypeptide(L)'
;MNDERLLRQASAVSLLTALLLTAVKFFTWLATGSASLFASMADSALDVISSGANFAALRIALRPADTDHRFGHGKAESLAGLGQALFIGASAIGTGAYAVTRLIEPQEIALAGVGLAVMVFSIAVTGLLIWYQRRVIRRTGSLVIQADSLHYLSDWLANVGVIVAIVLAELGWLRADGAIALGISLMIAWSAWSVAREAAQVLMDRELPASEREQILELARAAEGVTGVHGLRTRRSGARRIVQLHLELPGATDLSAAHAAGDRLRQRIEEKFSPVDVTVHLDPAGPDNPSEEEIVDPIYRDSR
;
A
#
# COMPACT_ATOMS: atom_id res chain seq x y z
N MET A 1 -9.95 -15.08 10.35
CA MET A 1 -9.78 -15.19 8.90
C MET A 1 -8.38 -14.74 8.62
N ASN A 2 -7.55 -15.55 8.00
CA ASN A 2 -6.12 -15.26 7.84
C ASN A 2 -5.93 -14.07 6.89
N ASP A 3 -5.10 -13.09 7.24
CA ASP A 3 -4.92 -11.85 6.47
C ASP A 3 -4.45 -12.11 5.03
N GLU A 4 -3.64 -13.15 4.82
CA GLU A 4 -3.28 -13.60 3.47
C GLU A 4 -4.49 -13.98 2.60
N ARG A 5 -5.51 -14.63 3.19
CA ARG A 5 -6.74 -14.97 2.47
C ARG A 5 -7.52 -13.72 2.08
N LEU A 6 -7.55 -12.72 2.97
CA LEU A 6 -8.19 -11.43 2.68
C LEU A 6 -7.49 -10.71 1.53
N LEU A 7 -6.16 -10.69 1.52
CA LEU A 7 -5.38 -10.07 0.46
C LEU A 7 -5.61 -10.75 -0.89
N ARG A 8 -5.56 -12.08 -0.93
CA ARG A 8 -5.85 -12.87 -2.14
C ARG A 8 -7.27 -12.64 -2.66
N GLN A 9 -8.25 -12.55 -1.77
CA GLN A 9 -9.63 -12.26 -2.14
C GLN A 9 -9.77 -10.84 -2.68
N ALA A 10 -9.17 -9.85 -2.03
CA ALA A 10 -9.27 -8.45 -2.43
C ALA A 10 -8.69 -8.22 -3.83
N SER A 11 -7.50 -8.77 -4.12
CA SER A 11 -6.88 -8.66 -5.44
C SER A 11 -7.66 -9.42 -6.53
N ALA A 12 -8.26 -10.57 -6.20
CA ALA A 12 -9.11 -11.31 -7.13
C ALA A 12 -10.42 -10.56 -7.44
N VAL A 13 -11.06 -9.98 -6.41
CA VAL A 13 -12.26 -9.15 -6.58
C VAL A 13 -11.97 -7.92 -7.42
N SER A 14 -10.82 -7.27 -7.22
CA SER A 14 -10.38 -6.14 -8.04
C SER A 14 -10.27 -6.53 -9.52
N LEU A 15 -9.53 -7.60 -9.81
CA LEU A 15 -9.37 -8.10 -11.19
C LEU A 15 -10.71 -8.49 -11.83
N LEU A 16 -11.58 -9.16 -11.09
CA LEU A 16 -12.92 -9.53 -11.58
C LEU A 16 -13.78 -8.29 -11.86
N THR A 17 -13.67 -7.26 -11.03
CA THR A 17 -14.36 -5.97 -11.24
C THR A 17 -13.87 -5.29 -12.52
N ALA A 18 -12.54 -5.24 -12.72
CA ALA A 18 -11.97 -4.69 -13.96
C ALA A 18 -12.48 -5.43 -15.21
N LEU A 19 -12.46 -6.77 -15.17
CA LEU A 19 -12.98 -7.60 -16.26
C LEU A 19 -14.47 -7.35 -16.52
N LEU A 20 -15.28 -7.26 -15.47
CA LEU A 20 -16.72 -6.97 -15.56
C LEU A 20 -16.96 -5.62 -16.22
N LEU A 21 -16.29 -4.56 -15.75
CA LEU A 21 -16.48 -3.20 -16.28
C LEU A 21 -16.01 -3.12 -17.76
N THR A 22 -14.88 -3.74 -18.07
CA THR A 22 -14.39 -3.81 -19.46
C THR A 22 -15.38 -4.55 -20.36
N ALA A 23 -15.91 -5.70 -19.92
CA ALA A 23 -16.88 -6.47 -20.68
C ALA A 23 -18.18 -5.67 -20.94
N VAL A 24 -18.74 -5.01 -19.90
CA VAL A 24 -19.94 -4.16 -20.06
C VAL A 24 -19.70 -3.05 -21.06
N LYS A 25 -18.58 -2.32 -20.95
CA LYS A 25 -18.23 -1.24 -21.89
C LYS A 25 -17.98 -1.76 -23.31
N PHE A 26 -17.33 -2.92 -23.45
CA PHE A 26 -17.09 -3.56 -24.75
C PHE A 26 -18.39 -3.92 -25.45
N PHE A 27 -19.33 -4.61 -24.80
CA PHE A 27 -20.61 -4.96 -25.41
C PHE A 27 -21.47 -3.73 -25.71
N THR A 28 -21.40 -2.70 -24.84
CA THR A 28 -22.12 -1.45 -25.11
C THR A 28 -21.53 -0.71 -26.29
N TRP A 29 -20.22 -0.69 -26.45
CA TRP A 29 -19.57 -0.14 -27.64
C TRP A 29 -19.96 -0.89 -28.92
N LEU A 30 -19.95 -2.22 -28.90
CA LEU A 30 -20.38 -3.03 -30.06
C LEU A 30 -21.83 -2.72 -30.47
N ALA A 31 -22.72 -2.49 -29.49
CA ALA A 31 -24.12 -2.20 -29.75
C ALA A 31 -24.37 -0.77 -30.27
N THR A 32 -23.52 0.20 -29.90
CA THR A 32 -23.76 1.62 -30.18
C THR A 32 -22.82 2.21 -31.23
N GLY A 33 -21.65 1.61 -31.47
CA GLY A 33 -20.59 2.15 -32.34
C GLY A 33 -19.98 3.47 -31.80
N SER A 34 -20.24 3.88 -30.57
CA SER A 34 -19.83 5.17 -30.00
C SER A 34 -18.33 5.26 -29.77
N ALA A 35 -17.66 6.27 -30.33
CA ALA A 35 -16.23 6.51 -30.12
C ALA A 35 -15.88 6.81 -28.64
N SER A 36 -16.76 7.49 -27.91
CA SER A 36 -16.56 7.76 -26.49
C SER A 36 -16.63 6.48 -25.65
N LEU A 37 -17.51 5.55 -25.98
CA LEU A 37 -17.58 4.24 -25.33
C LEU A 37 -16.38 3.36 -25.68
N PHE A 38 -15.83 3.48 -26.90
CA PHE A 38 -14.58 2.81 -27.27
C PHE A 38 -13.41 3.31 -26.44
N ALA A 39 -13.25 4.64 -26.28
CA ALA A 39 -12.21 5.20 -25.42
C ALA A 39 -12.37 4.73 -23.97
N SER A 40 -13.57 4.78 -23.40
CA SER A 40 -13.84 4.30 -22.04
C SER A 40 -13.60 2.79 -21.88
N MET A 41 -13.81 1.99 -22.91
CA MET A 41 -13.49 0.56 -22.92
C MET A 41 -11.97 0.34 -22.94
N ALA A 42 -11.24 1.14 -23.73
CA ALA A 42 -9.78 1.06 -23.79
C ALA A 42 -9.14 1.39 -22.43
N ASP A 43 -9.63 2.44 -21.73
CA ASP A 43 -9.20 2.75 -20.37
C ASP A 43 -9.45 1.58 -19.41
N SER A 44 -10.65 0.99 -19.44
CA SER A 44 -10.95 -0.17 -18.59
C SER A 44 -10.13 -1.43 -18.96
N ALA A 45 -9.66 -1.57 -20.19
CA ALA A 45 -8.71 -2.62 -20.53
C ALA A 45 -7.33 -2.41 -19.88
N LEU A 46 -6.88 -1.15 -19.74
CA LEU A 46 -5.68 -0.82 -18.96
C LEU A 46 -5.87 -1.13 -17.46
N ASP A 47 -7.07 -0.94 -16.92
CA ASP A 47 -7.41 -1.32 -15.55
C ASP A 47 -7.27 -2.84 -15.33
N VAL A 48 -7.65 -3.66 -16.31
CA VAL A 48 -7.45 -5.12 -16.25
C VAL A 48 -5.96 -5.47 -16.18
N ILE A 49 -5.11 -4.79 -16.97
CA ILE A 49 -3.66 -5.00 -16.95
C ILE A 49 -3.09 -4.61 -15.59
N SER A 50 -3.48 -3.45 -15.06
CA SER A 50 -3.04 -2.93 -13.77
C SER A 50 -3.44 -3.87 -12.62
N SER A 51 -4.73 -4.23 -12.54
CA SER A 51 -5.23 -5.15 -11.51
C SER A 51 -4.64 -6.56 -11.66
N GLY A 52 -4.37 -7.01 -12.88
CA GLY A 52 -3.66 -8.26 -13.17
C GLY A 52 -2.22 -8.25 -12.65
N ALA A 53 -1.51 -7.16 -12.87
CA ALA A 53 -0.15 -6.97 -12.35
C ALA A 53 -0.13 -6.96 -10.82
N ASN A 54 -1.07 -6.27 -10.17
CA ASN A 54 -1.22 -6.27 -8.70
C ASN A 54 -1.55 -7.65 -8.15
N PHE A 55 -2.45 -8.38 -8.80
CA PHE A 55 -2.79 -9.75 -8.43
C PHE A 55 -1.56 -10.67 -8.52
N ALA A 56 -0.77 -10.56 -9.59
CA ALA A 56 0.47 -11.33 -9.76
C ALA A 56 1.52 -10.94 -8.71
N ALA A 57 1.73 -9.65 -8.47
CA ALA A 57 2.67 -9.15 -7.47
C ALA A 57 2.32 -9.64 -6.05
N LEU A 58 1.05 -9.57 -5.69
CA LEU A 58 0.58 -10.08 -4.40
C LEU A 58 0.76 -11.61 -4.28
N ARG A 59 0.52 -12.36 -5.37
CA ARG A 59 0.82 -13.79 -5.42
C ARG A 59 2.29 -14.10 -5.18
N ILE A 60 3.18 -13.28 -5.73
CA ILE A 60 4.64 -13.39 -5.50
C ILE A 60 4.96 -13.02 -4.05
N ALA A 61 4.44 -11.90 -3.55
CA ALA A 61 4.71 -11.44 -2.19
C ALA A 61 4.30 -12.45 -1.10
N LEU A 62 3.26 -13.24 -1.35
CA LEU A 62 2.76 -14.28 -0.45
C LEU A 62 3.45 -15.65 -0.61
N ARG A 63 4.50 -15.76 -1.46
CA ARG A 63 5.30 -16.98 -1.52
C ARG A 63 6.19 -17.09 -0.28
N PRO A 64 6.34 -18.29 0.27
CA PRO A 64 7.29 -18.52 1.37
C PRO A 64 8.74 -18.23 0.93
N ALA A 65 9.63 -18.12 1.90
CA ALA A 65 11.06 -18.06 1.65
C ALA A 65 11.54 -19.30 0.86
N ASP A 66 12.48 -19.07 -0.06
CA ASP A 66 13.13 -20.10 -0.88
C ASP A 66 14.65 -19.99 -0.78
N THR A 67 15.38 -20.72 -1.63
CA THR A 67 16.86 -20.72 -1.64
C THR A 67 17.47 -19.38 -2.00
N ASP A 68 16.80 -18.61 -2.87
CA ASP A 68 17.30 -17.34 -3.39
C ASP A 68 16.81 -16.16 -2.55
N HIS A 69 15.61 -16.27 -1.95
CA HIS A 69 14.96 -15.23 -1.15
C HIS A 69 14.67 -15.74 0.28
N ARG A 70 15.74 -15.85 1.10
CA ARG A 70 15.67 -16.39 2.46
C ARG A 70 14.75 -15.61 3.41
N PHE A 71 14.54 -14.31 3.20
CA PHE A 71 13.59 -13.49 3.95
C PHE A 71 12.19 -13.47 3.35
N GLY A 72 11.92 -14.29 2.32
CA GLY A 72 10.65 -14.35 1.59
C GLY A 72 10.54 -13.24 0.54
N HIS A 73 9.37 -13.19 -0.08
CA HIS A 73 9.10 -12.31 -1.24
C HIS A 73 8.26 -11.07 -0.87
N GLY A 74 8.06 -10.81 0.42
CA GLY A 74 7.13 -9.78 0.91
C GLY A 74 7.35 -8.37 0.33
N LYS A 75 8.61 -8.00 0.01
CA LYS A 75 8.93 -6.70 -0.60
C LYS A 75 8.37 -6.53 -2.03
N ALA A 76 7.98 -7.61 -2.72
CA ALA A 76 7.32 -7.52 -4.02
C ALA A 76 6.00 -6.74 -3.94
N GLU A 77 5.29 -6.79 -2.80
CA GLU A 77 4.11 -5.99 -2.54
C GLU A 77 4.42 -4.48 -2.56
N SER A 78 5.45 -4.07 -1.81
CA SER A 78 5.85 -2.65 -1.76
C SER A 78 6.38 -2.15 -3.11
N LEU A 79 7.10 -2.99 -3.85
CA LEU A 79 7.60 -2.65 -5.19
C LEU A 79 6.44 -2.44 -6.18
N ALA A 80 5.43 -3.30 -6.17
CA ALA A 80 4.25 -3.15 -7.01
C ALA A 80 3.43 -1.91 -6.61
N GLY A 81 3.23 -1.70 -5.29
CA GLY A 81 2.55 -0.50 -4.78
C GLY A 81 3.26 0.79 -5.18
N LEU A 82 4.59 0.83 -5.12
CA LEU A 82 5.39 1.96 -5.60
C LEU A 82 5.21 2.20 -7.10
N GLY A 83 5.34 1.16 -7.92
CA GLY A 83 5.17 1.26 -9.37
C GLY A 83 3.80 1.79 -9.75
N GLN A 84 2.75 1.27 -9.13
CA GLN A 84 1.38 1.73 -9.38
C GLN A 84 1.14 3.16 -8.89
N ALA A 85 1.64 3.53 -7.72
CA ALA A 85 1.52 4.89 -7.20
C ALA A 85 2.21 5.92 -8.11
N LEU A 86 3.39 5.59 -8.66
CA LEU A 86 4.08 6.43 -9.64
C LEU A 86 3.27 6.57 -10.93
N PHE A 87 2.68 5.48 -11.44
CA PHE A 87 1.81 5.51 -12.61
C PHE A 87 0.58 6.40 -12.38
N ILE A 88 -0.12 6.24 -11.25
CA ILE A 88 -1.27 7.06 -10.86
C ILE A 88 -0.87 8.55 -10.73
N GLY A 89 0.27 8.82 -10.11
CA GLY A 89 0.80 10.18 -9.96
C GLY A 89 1.09 10.85 -11.31
N ALA A 90 1.72 10.14 -12.24
CA ALA A 90 1.96 10.63 -13.59
C ALA A 90 0.65 10.89 -14.36
N SER A 91 -0.33 9.97 -14.25
CA SER A 91 -1.66 10.13 -14.85
C SER A 91 -2.39 11.35 -14.26
N ALA A 92 -2.33 11.54 -12.94
CA ALA A 92 -2.94 12.70 -12.27
C ALA A 92 -2.32 14.02 -12.73
N ILE A 93 -1.00 14.08 -12.93
CA ILE A 93 -0.31 15.27 -13.48
C ILE A 93 -0.80 15.53 -14.91
N GLY A 94 -0.87 14.51 -15.77
CA GLY A 94 -1.39 14.64 -17.14
C GLY A 94 -2.83 15.12 -17.17
N THR A 95 -3.70 14.53 -16.35
CA THR A 95 -5.12 14.95 -16.23
C THR A 95 -5.22 16.38 -15.69
N GLY A 96 -4.39 16.78 -14.72
CA GLY A 96 -4.34 18.14 -14.20
C GLY A 96 -3.91 19.16 -15.26
N ALA A 97 -2.90 18.84 -16.06
CA ALA A 97 -2.50 19.69 -17.19
C ALA A 97 -3.63 19.85 -18.21
N TYR A 98 -4.32 18.76 -18.56
CA TYR A 98 -5.50 18.81 -19.43
C TYR A 98 -6.64 19.61 -18.81
N ALA A 99 -6.89 19.49 -17.51
CA ALA A 99 -7.92 20.25 -16.80
C ALA A 99 -7.67 21.77 -16.86
N VAL A 100 -6.41 22.22 -16.85
CA VAL A 100 -6.07 23.63 -17.05
C VAL A 100 -6.50 24.11 -18.44
N THR A 101 -6.31 23.33 -19.49
CA THR A 101 -6.79 23.70 -20.84
C THR A 101 -8.31 23.84 -20.89
N ARG A 102 -9.04 22.95 -20.19
CA ARG A 102 -10.50 23.00 -20.06
C ARG A 102 -11.02 24.21 -19.24
N LEU A 103 -10.20 24.73 -18.34
CA LEU A 103 -10.51 25.99 -17.63
C LEU A 103 -10.37 27.20 -18.54
N ILE A 104 -9.39 27.21 -19.41
CA ILE A 104 -9.10 28.32 -20.35
C ILE A 104 -10.11 28.29 -21.51
N GLU A 105 -10.33 27.11 -22.10
CA GLU A 105 -11.21 26.85 -23.24
C GLU A 105 -12.29 25.81 -22.86
N PRO A 106 -13.39 26.24 -22.23
CA PRO A 106 -14.49 25.35 -21.85
C PRO A 106 -15.10 24.68 -23.08
N GLN A 107 -15.36 23.38 -23.00
CA GLN A 107 -16.01 22.62 -24.05
C GLN A 107 -17.29 21.97 -23.49
N GLU A 108 -18.31 21.87 -24.34
CA GLU A 108 -19.55 21.18 -23.96
C GLU A 108 -19.33 19.69 -23.78
N ILE A 109 -19.89 19.12 -22.71
CA ILE A 109 -19.85 17.70 -22.42
C ILE A 109 -21.13 17.07 -22.97
N ALA A 110 -21.01 16.35 -24.10
CA ALA A 110 -22.13 15.62 -24.68
C ALA A 110 -22.14 14.18 -24.15
N LEU A 111 -23.11 13.82 -23.33
CA LEU A 111 -23.34 12.44 -22.91
C LEU A 111 -24.59 11.87 -23.56
N ALA A 112 -24.43 10.81 -24.35
CA ALA A 112 -25.56 10.01 -24.84
C ALA A 112 -26.18 9.21 -23.67
N GLY A 113 -27.48 9.03 -23.60
CA GLY A 113 -28.19 8.40 -22.47
C GLY A 113 -27.67 7.00 -22.09
N VAL A 114 -27.22 6.20 -23.08
CA VAL A 114 -26.59 4.88 -22.83
C VAL A 114 -25.23 5.04 -22.13
N GLY A 115 -24.43 6.04 -22.51
CA GLY A 115 -23.14 6.33 -21.86
C GLY A 115 -23.32 6.70 -20.37
N LEU A 116 -24.35 7.50 -20.07
CA LEU A 116 -24.70 7.85 -18.70
C LEU A 116 -25.08 6.62 -17.85
N ALA A 117 -25.88 5.70 -18.40
CA ALA A 117 -26.25 4.47 -17.70
C ALA A 117 -25.03 3.59 -17.37
N VAL A 118 -24.08 3.43 -18.32
CA VAL A 118 -22.82 2.70 -18.10
C VAL A 118 -21.95 3.41 -17.06
N MET A 119 -21.90 4.75 -17.06
CA MET A 119 -21.15 5.54 -16.08
C MET A 119 -21.72 5.35 -14.66
N VAL A 120 -23.04 5.46 -14.49
CA VAL A 120 -23.72 5.25 -13.19
C VAL A 120 -23.49 3.83 -12.68
N PHE A 121 -23.59 2.82 -13.57
CA PHE A 121 -23.27 1.45 -13.22
C PHE A 121 -21.81 1.30 -12.76
N SER A 122 -20.87 1.89 -13.50
CA SER A 122 -19.44 1.87 -13.15
C SER A 122 -19.19 2.53 -11.79
N ILE A 123 -19.78 3.68 -11.52
CA ILE A 123 -19.70 4.37 -10.22
C ILE A 123 -20.17 3.47 -9.09
N ALA A 124 -21.31 2.79 -9.26
CA ALA A 124 -21.85 1.91 -8.22
C ALA A 124 -20.93 0.71 -7.93
N VAL A 125 -20.49 0.03 -8.99
CA VAL A 125 -19.62 -1.16 -8.86
C VAL A 125 -18.25 -0.78 -8.29
N THR A 126 -17.64 0.29 -8.80
CA THR A 126 -16.33 0.76 -8.32
C THR A 126 -16.42 1.28 -6.88
N GLY A 127 -17.51 1.96 -6.51
CA GLY A 127 -17.76 2.42 -5.15
C GLY A 127 -17.82 1.25 -4.14
N LEU A 128 -18.49 0.16 -4.51
CA LEU A 128 -18.52 -1.08 -3.71
C LEU A 128 -17.15 -1.72 -3.57
N LEU A 129 -16.37 -1.75 -4.66
CA LEU A 129 -15.00 -2.26 -4.63
C LEU A 129 -14.12 -1.44 -3.69
N ILE A 130 -14.13 -0.10 -3.80
CA ILE A 130 -13.36 0.81 -2.93
C ILE A 130 -13.76 0.63 -1.46
N TRP A 131 -15.04 0.52 -1.17
CA TRP A 131 -15.52 0.27 0.19
C TRP A 131 -14.96 -1.04 0.76
N TYR A 132 -14.98 -2.12 -0.04
CA TYR A 132 -14.42 -3.41 0.33
C TYR A 132 -12.91 -3.34 0.54
N GLN A 133 -12.17 -2.75 -0.42
CA GLN A 133 -10.72 -2.59 -0.35
C GLN A 133 -10.30 -1.78 0.89
N ARG A 134 -10.98 -0.66 1.21
CA ARG A 134 -10.71 0.14 2.41
C ARG A 134 -10.87 -0.67 3.70
N ARG A 135 -11.80 -1.63 3.73
CA ARG A 135 -11.95 -2.52 4.87
C ARG A 135 -10.76 -3.50 4.99
N VAL A 136 -10.26 -4.00 3.88
CA VAL A 136 -9.07 -4.87 3.83
C VAL A 136 -7.82 -4.09 4.22
N ILE A 137 -7.60 -2.90 3.65
CA ILE A 137 -6.45 -2.02 3.94
C ILE A 137 -6.36 -1.72 5.45
N ARG A 138 -7.47 -1.34 6.08
CA ARG A 138 -7.50 -1.04 7.53
C ARG A 138 -7.07 -2.21 8.39
N ARG A 139 -7.21 -3.43 7.91
CA ARG A 139 -6.85 -4.64 8.65
C ARG A 139 -5.43 -5.13 8.34
N THR A 140 -5.01 -5.03 7.09
CA THR A 140 -3.77 -5.64 6.60
C THR A 140 -2.63 -4.64 6.42
N GLY A 141 -2.95 -3.35 6.19
CA GLY A 141 -1.98 -2.32 5.83
C GLY A 141 -1.29 -2.57 4.47
N SER A 142 -1.91 -3.35 3.56
CA SER A 142 -1.32 -3.72 2.28
C SER A 142 -1.16 -2.52 1.36
N LEU A 143 0.08 -2.26 0.93
CA LEU A 143 0.43 -1.14 0.04
C LEU A 143 -0.05 -1.37 -1.40
N VAL A 144 -0.03 -2.61 -1.89
CA VAL A 144 -0.55 -2.90 -3.24
C VAL A 144 -2.06 -2.73 -3.31
N ILE A 145 -2.82 -3.16 -2.27
CA ILE A 145 -4.27 -2.93 -2.22
C ILE A 145 -4.58 -1.45 -2.03
N GLN A 146 -3.75 -0.70 -1.30
CA GLN A 146 -3.90 0.74 -1.13
C GLN A 146 -3.69 1.49 -2.45
N ALA A 147 -2.66 1.15 -3.21
CA ALA A 147 -2.39 1.73 -4.54
C ALA A 147 -3.52 1.38 -5.53
N ASP A 148 -3.98 0.12 -5.54
CA ASP A 148 -5.11 -0.33 -6.37
C ASP A 148 -6.41 0.41 -6.00
N SER A 149 -6.70 0.58 -4.71
CA SER A 149 -7.86 1.35 -4.23
C SER A 149 -7.78 2.83 -4.60
N LEU A 150 -6.58 3.41 -4.65
CA LEU A 150 -6.36 4.80 -5.09
C LEU A 150 -6.61 4.95 -6.59
N HIS A 151 -6.19 3.98 -7.40
CA HIS A 151 -6.48 3.95 -8.84
C HIS A 151 -7.99 3.98 -9.09
N TYR A 152 -8.74 3.03 -8.50
CA TYR A 152 -10.21 3.00 -8.64
C TYR A 152 -10.90 4.23 -8.05
N LEU A 153 -10.34 4.83 -7.00
CA LEU A 153 -10.87 6.09 -6.45
C LEU A 153 -10.69 7.24 -7.43
N SER A 154 -9.56 7.29 -8.16
CA SER A 154 -9.33 8.28 -9.23
C SER A 154 -10.43 8.19 -10.30
N ASP A 155 -10.68 6.99 -10.79
CA ASP A 155 -11.69 6.74 -11.84
C ASP A 155 -13.11 7.03 -11.34
N TRP A 156 -13.39 6.64 -10.11
CA TRP A 156 -14.68 6.93 -9.47
C TRP A 156 -14.94 8.43 -9.34
N LEU A 157 -13.93 9.18 -8.85
CA LEU A 157 -14.02 10.64 -8.72
C LEU A 157 -14.12 11.34 -10.07
N ALA A 158 -13.40 10.86 -11.09
CA ALA A 158 -13.49 11.38 -12.44
C ALA A 158 -14.91 11.20 -13.00
N ASN A 159 -15.49 10.01 -12.88
CA ASN A 159 -16.86 9.74 -13.31
C ASN A 159 -17.92 10.58 -12.57
N VAL A 160 -17.80 10.68 -11.24
CA VAL A 160 -18.70 11.54 -10.42
C VAL A 160 -18.50 13.01 -10.79
N GLY A 161 -17.24 13.43 -10.96
CA GLY A 161 -16.90 14.80 -11.35
C GLY A 161 -17.52 15.23 -12.66
N VAL A 162 -17.53 14.32 -13.67
CA VAL A 162 -18.19 14.57 -14.96
C VAL A 162 -19.70 14.78 -14.77
N ILE A 163 -20.38 13.95 -13.97
CA ILE A 163 -21.82 14.14 -13.71
C ILE A 163 -22.08 15.49 -13.04
N VAL A 164 -21.29 15.83 -12.04
CA VAL A 164 -21.43 17.13 -11.34
C VAL A 164 -21.14 18.30 -12.28
N ALA A 165 -20.11 18.16 -13.15
CA ALA A 165 -19.75 19.18 -14.11
C ALA A 165 -20.87 19.46 -15.12
N ILE A 166 -21.57 18.40 -15.61
CA ILE A 166 -22.73 18.55 -16.50
C ILE A 166 -23.85 19.35 -15.82
N VAL A 167 -24.21 18.99 -14.59
CA VAL A 167 -25.26 19.71 -13.85
C VAL A 167 -24.88 21.18 -13.63
N LEU A 168 -23.64 21.47 -13.33
CA LEU A 168 -23.13 22.83 -13.13
C LEU A 168 -23.06 23.62 -14.44
N ALA A 169 -22.75 22.94 -15.57
CA ALA A 169 -22.76 23.57 -16.89
C ALA A 169 -24.17 23.97 -17.33
N GLU A 170 -25.21 23.17 -17.05
CA GLU A 170 -26.61 23.52 -17.26
C GLU A 170 -27.04 24.73 -16.41
N LEU A 171 -26.43 24.94 -15.24
CA LEU A 171 -26.61 26.10 -14.38
C LEU A 171 -25.77 27.33 -14.83
N GLY A 172 -25.08 27.24 -15.98
CA GLY A 172 -24.28 28.33 -16.57
C GLY A 172 -22.83 28.35 -16.16
N TRP A 173 -22.33 27.35 -15.44
CA TRP A 173 -20.93 27.26 -14.99
C TRP A 173 -20.08 26.40 -15.93
N LEU A 174 -19.81 26.90 -17.13
CA LEU A 174 -19.09 26.17 -18.19
C LEU A 174 -17.66 25.73 -17.79
N ARG A 175 -17.04 26.39 -16.82
CA ARG A 175 -15.68 26.07 -16.33
C ARG A 175 -15.68 25.03 -15.21
N ALA A 176 -16.84 24.54 -14.77
CA ALA A 176 -16.95 23.59 -13.67
C ALA A 176 -16.19 22.29 -13.92
N ASP A 177 -16.25 21.76 -15.14
CA ASP A 177 -15.51 20.55 -15.55
C ASP A 177 -14.01 20.67 -15.30
N GLY A 178 -13.38 21.72 -15.84
CA GLY A 178 -11.96 21.97 -15.62
C GLY A 178 -11.58 22.18 -14.16
N ALA A 179 -12.42 22.91 -13.37
CA ALA A 179 -12.16 23.17 -11.97
C ALA A 179 -12.24 21.88 -11.12
N ILE A 180 -13.26 21.06 -11.35
CA ILE A 180 -13.47 19.77 -10.67
C ILE A 180 -12.34 18.81 -11.04
N ALA A 181 -12.01 18.67 -12.33
CA ALA A 181 -10.95 17.79 -12.78
C ALA A 181 -9.58 18.20 -12.22
N LEU A 182 -9.28 19.51 -12.14
CA LEU A 182 -8.05 20.01 -11.53
C LEU A 182 -8.02 19.70 -10.02
N GLY A 183 -9.09 19.93 -9.30
CA GLY A 183 -9.19 19.61 -7.86
C GLY A 183 -8.98 18.12 -7.59
N ILE A 184 -9.62 17.24 -8.38
CA ILE A 184 -9.47 15.79 -8.27
C ILE A 184 -8.03 15.39 -8.57
N SER A 185 -7.43 15.88 -9.66
CA SER A 185 -6.06 15.51 -10.04
C SER A 185 -5.04 15.93 -9.01
N LEU A 186 -5.16 17.11 -8.38
CA LEU A 186 -4.27 17.53 -7.28
C LEU A 186 -4.41 16.62 -6.06
N MET A 187 -5.64 16.24 -5.68
CA MET A 187 -5.89 15.33 -4.58
C MET A 187 -5.32 13.93 -4.84
N ILE A 188 -5.46 13.41 -6.06
CA ILE A 188 -4.93 12.11 -6.45
C ILE A 188 -3.40 12.14 -6.51
N ALA A 189 -2.78 13.20 -7.06
CA ALA A 189 -1.32 13.35 -7.07
C ALA A 189 -0.73 13.34 -5.65
N TRP A 190 -1.35 14.08 -4.73
CA TRP A 190 -0.96 14.09 -3.32
C TRP A 190 -1.07 12.70 -2.67
N SER A 191 -2.19 12.01 -2.91
CA SER A 191 -2.42 10.66 -2.37
C SER A 191 -1.45 9.64 -2.95
N ALA A 192 -1.18 9.70 -4.27
CA ALA A 192 -0.20 8.85 -4.94
C ALA A 192 1.21 9.08 -4.39
N TRP A 193 1.61 10.34 -4.16
CA TRP A 193 2.87 10.67 -3.50
C TRP A 193 2.98 10.06 -2.09
N SER A 194 1.91 10.10 -1.30
CA SER A 194 1.87 9.49 0.03
C SER A 194 2.11 7.97 -0.03
N VAL A 195 1.42 7.28 -0.94
CA VAL A 195 1.58 5.81 -1.14
C VAL A 195 2.98 5.49 -1.66
N ALA A 196 3.50 6.25 -2.63
CA ALA A 196 4.84 6.06 -3.17
C ALA A 196 5.91 6.24 -2.09
N ARG A 197 5.78 7.28 -1.27
CA ARG A 197 6.69 7.55 -0.16
C ARG A 197 6.66 6.41 0.88
N GLU A 198 5.47 5.93 1.24
CA GLU A 198 5.34 4.84 2.20
C GLU A 198 5.97 3.54 1.66
N ALA A 199 5.69 3.20 0.41
CA ALA A 199 6.27 2.03 -0.25
C ALA A 199 7.80 2.12 -0.34
N ALA A 200 8.35 3.30 -0.69
CA ALA A 200 9.78 3.54 -0.72
C ALA A 200 10.42 3.39 0.68
N GLN A 201 9.76 3.88 1.73
CA GLN A 201 10.24 3.74 3.12
C GLN A 201 10.30 2.26 3.55
N VAL A 202 9.28 1.46 3.19
CA VAL A 202 9.29 0.01 3.47
C VAL A 202 10.40 -0.71 2.69
N LEU A 203 10.65 -0.31 1.44
CA LEU A 203 11.76 -0.86 0.63
C LEU A 203 13.13 -0.52 1.22
N MET A 204 13.28 0.65 1.84
CA MET A 204 14.48 1.11 2.54
C MET A 204 14.58 0.62 4.00
N ASP A 205 13.81 -0.41 4.37
CA ASP A 205 13.85 -1.03 5.69
C ASP A 205 13.54 -0.07 6.86
N ARG A 206 12.54 0.81 6.68
CA ARG A 206 12.06 1.69 7.74
C ARG A 206 11.63 0.86 8.95
N GLU A 207 12.00 1.36 10.13
CA GLU A 207 11.63 0.82 11.45
C GLU A 207 10.10 0.67 11.61
N LEU A 208 9.70 -0.30 12.44
CA LEU A 208 8.31 -0.43 12.88
C LEU A 208 7.84 0.84 13.64
N PRO A 209 6.52 1.08 13.76
CA PRO A 209 5.99 2.17 14.55
C PRO A 209 6.57 2.19 15.97
N ALA A 210 6.81 3.37 16.54
CA ALA A 210 7.39 3.53 17.86
C ALA A 210 6.64 2.73 18.94
N SER A 211 5.30 2.68 18.85
CA SER A 211 4.47 1.90 19.78
C SER A 211 4.71 0.39 19.70
N GLU A 212 5.00 -0.18 18.53
CA GLU A 212 5.34 -1.60 18.38
C GLU A 212 6.76 -1.86 18.93
N ARG A 213 7.71 -0.98 18.64
CA ARG A 213 9.11 -1.09 19.13
C ARG A 213 9.18 -1.01 20.64
N GLU A 214 8.44 -0.08 21.25
CA GLU A 214 8.39 0.07 22.70
C GLU A 214 7.83 -1.18 23.40
N GLN A 215 6.76 -1.77 22.84
CA GLN A 215 6.22 -3.04 23.34
C GLN A 215 7.21 -4.21 23.22
N ILE A 216 8.03 -4.24 22.16
CA ILE A 216 9.09 -5.25 22.00
C ILE A 216 10.17 -5.05 23.07
N LEU A 217 10.59 -3.80 23.31
CA LEU A 217 11.55 -3.46 24.37
C LEU A 217 11.03 -3.78 25.77
N GLU A 218 9.75 -3.50 26.05
CA GLU A 218 9.12 -3.88 27.31
C GLU A 218 9.17 -5.40 27.56
N LEU A 219 8.83 -6.20 26.53
CA LEU A 219 8.91 -7.66 26.61
C LEU A 219 10.34 -8.15 26.86
N ALA A 220 11.32 -7.52 26.21
CA ALA A 220 12.73 -7.88 26.37
C ALA A 220 13.28 -7.50 27.74
N ARG A 221 12.98 -6.29 28.24
CA ARG A 221 13.39 -5.82 29.58
C ARG A 221 12.74 -6.62 30.73
N ALA A 222 11.52 -7.14 30.49
CA ALA A 222 10.79 -7.96 31.46
C ALA A 222 11.20 -9.46 31.41
N ALA A 223 12.16 -9.84 30.56
CA ALA A 223 12.61 -11.23 30.48
C ALA A 223 13.52 -11.57 31.70
N GLU A 224 13.33 -12.77 32.23
CA GLU A 224 14.06 -13.25 33.43
C GLU A 224 15.56 -13.39 33.17
N GLY A 225 16.37 -12.84 34.06
CA GLY A 225 17.84 -12.89 34.01
C GLY A 225 18.47 -11.86 33.07
N VAL A 226 17.68 -11.01 32.41
CA VAL A 226 18.15 -9.94 31.51
C VAL A 226 18.63 -8.76 32.35
N THR A 227 19.84 -8.29 32.07
CA THR A 227 20.47 -7.13 32.70
C THR A 227 20.40 -5.88 31.79
N GLY A 228 20.31 -6.05 30.46
CA GLY A 228 20.21 -4.96 29.50
C GLY A 228 19.64 -5.45 28.16
N VAL A 229 19.16 -4.49 27.38
CA VAL A 229 18.66 -4.70 26.01
C VAL A 229 19.14 -3.53 25.16
N HIS A 230 19.77 -3.82 24.02
CA HIS A 230 20.25 -2.79 23.10
C HIS A 230 20.18 -3.27 21.63
N GLY A 231 20.54 -2.40 20.70
CA GLY A 231 20.65 -2.75 19.29
C GLY A 231 19.35 -3.22 18.64
N LEU A 232 18.17 -2.78 19.13
CA LEU A 232 16.89 -3.11 18.52
C LEU A 232 16.84 -2.54 17.10
N ARG A 233 16.71 -3.44 16.11
CA ARG A 233 16.46 -3.11 14.70
C ARG A 233 15.22 -3.85 14.24
N THR A 234 14.35 -3.13 13.58
CA THR A 234 13.08 -3.68 13.11
C THR A 234 12.81 -3.26 11.67
N ARG A 235 12.06 -4.09 10.94
CA ARG A 235 11.60 -3.75 9.58
C ARG A 235 10.40 -4.59 9.19
N ARG A 236 9.73 -4.21 8.10
CA ARG A 236 8.64 -5.00 7.50
C ARG A 236 9.05 -5.59 6.16
N SER A 237 8.55 -6.79 5.88
CA SER A 237 8.60 -7.41 4.55
C SER A 237 7.21 -7.97 4.23
N GLY A 238 6.39 -7.20 3.53
CA GLY A 238 4.96 -7.44 3.39
C GLY A 238 4.26 -7.48 4.75
N ALA A 239 3.51 -8.55 5.03
CA ALA A 239 2.85 -8.75 6.31
C ALA A 239 3.78 -9.20 7.45
N ARG A 240 5.02 -9.65 7.15
CA ARG A 240 5.97 -10.16 8.13
C ARG A 240 6.79 -9.04 8.74
N ARG A 241 6.92 -9.06 10.07
CA ARG A 241 7.87 -8.24 10.83
C ARG A 241 9.20 -8.96 10.94
N ILE A 242 10.30 -8.23 10.94
CA ILE A 242 11.64 -8.75 11.22
C ILE A 242 12.17 -7.92 12.40
N VAL A 243 12.57 -8.62 13.46
CA VAL A 243 13.04 -8.04 14.71
C VAL A 243 14.40 -8.62 15.04
N GLN A 244 15.37 -7.76 15.27
CA GLN A 244 16.72 -8.12 15.72
C GLN A 244 17.04 -7.29 16.96
N LEU A 245 17.53 -7.92 18.01
CA LEU A 245 17.93 -7.24 19.24
C LEU A 245 19.04 -8.00 19.96
N HIS A 246 19.75 -7.29 20.81
CA HIS A 246 20.78 -7.81 21.70
C HIS A 246 20.22 -7.89 23.12
N LEU A 247 20.51 -9.00 23.77
CA LEU A 247 20.06 -9.29 25.12
C LEU A 247 21.28 -9.52 26.01
N GLU A 248 21.46 -8.66 27.00
CA GLU A 248 22.55 -8.76 27.96
C GLU A 248 22.18 -9.67 29.13
N LEU A 249 23.07 -10.58 29.45
CA LEU A 249 22.94 -11.53 30.55
C LEU A 249 24.20 -11.48 31.43
N PRO A 250 24.12 -11.85 32.76
CA PRO A 250 25.30 -11.91 33.61
C PRO A 250 26.39 -12.77 32.95
N GLY A 251 27.64 -12.29 32.95
CA GLY A 251 28.74 -12.96 32.26
C GLY A 251 29.07 -14.39 32.76
N ALA A 252 28.56 -14.76 33.95
CA ALA A 252 28.66 -16.11 34.52
C ALA A 252 27.55 -17.07 34.05
N THR A 253 26.59 -16.58 33.21
CA THR A 253 25.48 -17.40 32.68
C THR A 253 26.02 -18.41 31.70
N ASP A 254 25.71 -19.70 31.90
CA ASP A 254 26.11 -20.72 30.92
C ASP A 254 25.32 -20.57 29.59
N LEU A 255 25.90 -21.09 28.53
CA LEU A 255 25.34 -20.94 27.17
C LEU A 255 23.93 -21.55 27.06
N SER A 256 23.64 -22.63 27.77
CA SER A 256 22.32 -23.28 27.72
C SER A 256 21.26 -22.42 28.38
N ALA A 257 21.58 -21.81 29.53
CA ALA A 257 20.66 -20.89 30.22
C ALA A 257 20.45 -19.61 29.43
N ALA A 258 21.51 -19.07 28.84
CA ALA A 258 21.42 -17.88 27.97
C ALA A 258 20.55 -18.16 26.73
N HIS A 259 20.77 -19.28 26.06
CA HIS A 259 19.96 -19.70 24.91
C HIS A 259 18.48 -19.86 25.28
N ALA A 260 18.18 -20.49 26.42
CA ALA A 260 16.81 -20.65 26.88
C ALA A 260 16.14 -19.29 27.20
N ALA A 261 16.88 -18.29 27.69
CA ALA A 261 16.35 -16.94 27.91
C ALA A 261 16.00 -16.26 26.58
N GLY A 262 16.89 -16.35 25.58
CA GLY A 262 16.64 -15.85 24.21
C GLY A 262 15.42 -16.51 23.55
N ASP A 263 15.29 -17.84 23.68
CA ASP A 263 14.15 -18.58 23.13
C ASP A 263 12.81 -18.19 23.80
N ARG A 264 12.80 -18.00 25.12
CA ARG A 264 11.59 -17.53 25.83
C ARG A 264 11.17 -16.14 25.36
N LEU A 265 12.12 -15.24 25.19
CA LEU A 265 11.82 -13.90 24.65
C LEU A 265 11.28 -13.98 23.22
N ARG A 266 11.94 -14.75 22.33
CA ARG A 266 11.50 -14.98 20.96
C ARG A 266 10.05 -15.46 20.93
N GLN A 267 9.69 -16.49 21.69
CA GLN A 267 8.33 -17.02 21.77
C GLN A 267 7.30 -15.95 22.19
N ARG A 268 7.60 -15.14 23.21
CA ARG A 268 6.70 -14.05 23.65
C ARG A 268 6.47 -13.01 22.57
N ILE A 269 7.51 -12.66 21.81
CA ILE A 269 7.39 -11.72 20.70
C ILE A 269 6.58 -12.36 19.56
N GLU A 270 6.84 -13.64 19.22
CA GLU A 270 6.10 -14.39 18.21
C GLU A 270 4.61 -14.53 18.54
N GLU A 271 4.25 -14.79 19.78
CA GLU A 271 2.86 -14.86 20.25
C GLU A 271 2.12 -13.53 20.08
N LYS A 272 2.78 -12.41 20.32
CA LYS A 272 2.14 -11.09 20.29
C LYS A 272 2.11 -10.46 18.89
N PHE A 273 3.15 -10.68 18.07
CA PHE A 273 3.37 -9.95 16.82
C PHE A 273 3.33 -10.82 15.55
N SER A 274 2.89 -12.08 15.64
CA SER A 274 2.83 -12.98 14.46
C SER A 274 2.06 -12.37 13.27
N PRO A 275 2.60 -12.49 12.03
CA PRO A 275 3.82 -13.17 11.63
C PRO A 275 5.08 -12.30 11.86
N VAL A 276 6.04 -12.83 12.59
CA VAL A 276 7.31 -12.16 12.91
C VAL A 276 8.48 -13.14 12.79
N ASP A 277 9.64 -12.63 12.45
CA ASP A 277 10.92 -13.32 12.45
C ASP A 277 11.82 -12.61 13.47
N VAL A 278 12.25 -13.32 14.51
CA VAL A 278 12.97 -12.73 15.64
C VAL A 278 14.36 -13.35 15.76
N THR A 279 15.37 -12.51 15.73
CA THR A 279 16.77 -12.87 16.00
C THR A 279 17.21 -12.20 17.29
N VAL A 280 17.62 -12.99 18.29
CA VAL A 280 18.17 -12.50 19.55
C VAL A 280 19.66 -12.82 19.57
N HIS A 281 20.48 -11.78 19.68
CA HIS A 281 21.91 -11.92 19.98
C HIS A 281 22.09 -11.88 21.51
N LEU A 282 22.95 -12.75 22.03
CA LEU A 282 23.19 -12.88 23.47
C LEU A 282 24.57 -12.31 23.80
N ASP A 283 24.62 -11.29 24.64
CA ASP A 283 25.83 -10.60 25.05
C ASP A 283 26.07 -10.79 26.57
N PRO A 284 27.33 -10.95 27.01
CA PRO A 284 27.64 -10.88 28.43
C PRO A 284 27.51 -9.43 28.92
N ALA A 285 26.88 -9.22 30.06
CA ALA A 285 26.83 -7.89 30.68
C ALA A 285 28.23 -7.42 31.06
N GLY A 286 28.61 -6.23 30.62
CA GLY A 286 29.92 -5.66 30.93
C GLY A 286 30.06 -4.21 30.47
N PRO A 287 31.12 -3.52 30.94
CA PRO A 287 31.35 -2.10 30.60
C PRO A 287 31.74 -1.88 29.14
N ASP A 288 32.07 -2.95 28.43
CA ASP A 288 32.48 -2.90 27.01
C ASP A 288 31.29 -3.01 26.03
N ASN A 289 30.05 -3.21 26.54
CA ASN A 289 28.86 -3.22 25.69
C ASN A 289 28.46 -1.79 25.30
N PRO A 290 28.39 -1.50 24.00
CA PRO A 290 28.01 -0.17 23.53
C PRO A 290 26.57 0.15 23.96
N SER A 291 26.35 1.36 24.50
CA SER A 291 25.01 1.88 24.75
C SER A 291 24.20 1.99 23.43
N GLU A 292 22.86 2.04 23.51
CA GLU A 292 22.00 2.19 22.33
C GLU A 292 22.43 3.38 21.45
N GLU A 293 23.02 4.44 22.04
CA GLU A 293 23.52 5.61 21.33
C GLU A 293 24.84 5.36 20.56
N GLU A 294 25.65 4.37 20.97
CA GLU A 294 26.92 4.03 20.33
C GLU A 294 26.80 3.10 19.13
N ILE A 295 25.67 2.40 18.98
CA ILE A 295 25.40 1.48 17.88
C ILE A 295 24.88 2.22 16.62
N VAL A 296 24.47 3.46 16.74
CA VAL A 296 24.22 4.33 15.57
C VAL A 296 25.56 4.60 14.90
N ASP A 297 25.72 4.08 13.68
CA ASP A 297 26.91 4.18 12.83
C ASP A 297 27.57 5.57 12.97
N PRO A 298 28.87 5.65 13.29
CA PRO A 298 29.59 6.92 13.45
C PRO A 298 29.43 7.89 12.26
N ILE A 299 29.12 7.40 11.06
CA ILE A 299 28.84 8.21 9.86
C ILE A 299 27.62 9.13 10.07
N TYR A 300 26.68 8.79 10.95
CA TYR A 300 25.45 9.58 11.22
C TYR A 300 25.55 10.49 12.44
N ARG A 301 26.66 10.48 13.20
CA ARG A 301 26.87 11.38 14.36
C ARG A 301 27.07 12.86 13.96
N ASP A 302 27.56 13.13 12.76
CA ASP A 302 27.91 14.50 12.31
C ASP A 302 26.78 15.22 11.55
N SER A 303 25.57 14.65 11.46
CA SER A 303 24.45 15.25 10.68
C SER A 303 23.32 15.84 11.54
N ARG A 304 23.60 16.18 12.83
CA ARG A 304 22.66 16.93 13.68
C ARG A 304 23.13 18.34 13.96
#